data_9d8abd5882d3f79a8405dd12fa07d647
#
_entry.id   9d8abd5882d3f79a8405dd12fa07d647
#
_cell.length_a   1.000
_cell.length_b   1.000
_cell.length_c   1.000
_cell.angle_alpha   90.00
_cell.angle_beta   90.00
_cell.angle_gamma   90.00
#
_symmetry.space_group_name_H-M   'P 1'
#
loop_
_entity.id
_entity.type
_entity.pdbx_description
1 polymer ?
#
loop_
_entity_poly.entity_id
_entity_poly.type
_entity_poly.pdbx_seq_one_letter_code
_entity_poly.pdbx_strand_id
1 'polypeptide(L)'
;MDARAHAGVPRRSRVGAAVLSMSLAALAAAAPVHAASLADLGDEFNDAASLASWSRFNEVYGWPDKARRLDVDTTTPGALYLEPYDSAWVRDLHAPYLYKTVAGDFDVRARVRVRGKHTPAPTDTWALGGLLARFPGMHTARTWEPRRENWMFITTGIGEQPGEVMTETKSTVNSDSSLKLRPFASGWVELRLVRVGSAFIALARADGETEWRVRDRFHRMLAPAQLQVGLVAYTTSKANTQPGPEIADIINRQVPTHLPTDMILEVDWIRFAEPKVSYPKDWYTGVSANQLTDSSTADAELLRLLGP
;
A
#
# COMPACT_ATOMS: atom_id res chain seq x y z
N MET A 1 -48.03 -51.97 55.50
CA MET A 1 -47.43 -52.22 56.83
C MET A 1 -46.56 -51.01 57.14
N ASP A 2 -47.20 -50.24 57.96
CA ASP A 2 -46.70 -49.56 59.17
C ASP A 2 -45.50 -48.62 58.99
N ALA A 3 -45.75 -47.43 59.13
CA ALA A 3 -46.19 -46.50 60.19
C ALA A 3 -44.99 -45.96 61.03
N ARG A 4 -44.99 -44.69 61.15
CA ARG A 4 -44.88 -43.74 62.29
C ARG A 4 -43.77 -42.74 62.15
N ALA A 5 -44.11 -41.59 61.91
CA ALA A 5 -44.12 -40.30 62.65
C ALA A 5 -43.30 -40.24 63.95
N HIS A 6 -42.44 -39.21 64.08
CA HIS A 6 -42.37 -38.43 65.32
C HIS A 6 -41.91 -36.96 65.00
N ALA A 7 -42.67 -36.10 65.67
CA ALA A 7 -42.49 -34.64 65.72
C ALA A 7 -41.39 -34.23 66.68
N GLY A 8 -40.87 -33.03 66.55
CA GLY A 8 -39.95 -32.42 67.50
C GLY A 8 -39.57 -30.97 67.19
N VAL A 9 -40.40 -30.04 67.60
CA VAL A 9 -40.22 -28.73 68.29
C VAL A 9 -39.07 -27.75 67.87
N PRO A 10 -39.36 -26.47 67.87
CA PRO A 10 -38.60 -25.43 67.18
C PRO A 10 -37.44 -24.79 68.00
N ARG A 11 -36.39 -24.31 67.38
CA ARG A 11 -35.42 -23.46 68.04
C ARG A 11 -35.24 -22.13 67.34
N ARG A 12 -35.34 -21.13 68.11
CA ARG A 12 -35.27 -19.69 68.07
C ARG A 12 -34.25 -19.09 67.09
N SER A 13 -34.72 -18.04 66.49
CA SER A 13 -34.06 -16.96 65.77
C SER A 13 -32.75 -16.46 66.41
N ARG A 14 -31.74 -16.27 65.54
CA ARG A 14 -30.68 -15.25 65.77
C ARG A 14 -30.68 -14.32 64.54
N VAL A 15 -31.04 -13.08 64.83
CA VAL A 15 -30.86 -11.95 63.94
C VAL A 15 -29.37 -11.70 63.78
N GLY A 16 -28.84 -11.98 62.60
CA GLY A 16 -27.46 -11.59 62.22
C GLY A 16 -27.56 -10.33 61.34
N ALA A 17 -26.99 -9.26 61.83
CA ALA A 17 -26.87 -8.02 61.08
C ALA A 17 -25.99 -8.22 59.84
N ALA A 18 -26.56 -8.05 58.67
CA ALA A 18 -25.78 -8.01 57.43
C ALA A 18 -25.18 -6.62 57.28
N VAL A 19 -23.84 -6.57 57.37
CA VAL A 19 -23.07 -5.37 57.00
C VAL A 19 -23.00 -5.31 55.47
N LEU A 20 -23.68 -4.33 54.92
CA LEU A 20 -23.69 -4.03 53.48
C LEU A 20 -22.37 -3.33 53.15
N SER A 21 -21.38 -4.06 52.63
CA SER A 21 -20.14 -3.49 52.09
C SER A 21 -20.44 -2.89 50.70
N MET A 22 -20.55 -1.59 50.63
CA MET A 22 -20.60 -0.86 49.34
C MET A 22 -19.20 -0.88 48.71
N SER A 23 -19.01 -1.75 47.73
CA SER A 23 -17.83 -1.71 46.85
C SER A 23 -18.00 -0.57 45.87
N LEU A 24 -17.24 0.50 46.05
CA LEU A 24 -17.09 1.57 45.08
C LEU A 24 -16.32 1.03 43.86
N ALA A 25 -17.04 0.64 42.81
CA ALA A 25 -16.41 0.31 41.53
C ALA A 25 -15.92 1.63 40.91
N ALA A 26 -14.62 1.85 40.90
CA ALA A 26 -13.99 2.93 40.15
C ALA A 26 -14.23 2.67 38.66
N LEU A 27 -15.08 3.46 38.02
CA LEU A 27 -15.17 3.53 36.56
C LEU A 27 -13.86 4.14 36.06
N ALA A 28 -12.95 3.30 35.59
CA ALA A 28 -11.80 3.77 34.82
C ALA A 28 -12.37 4.31 33.50
N ALA A 29 -12.34 5.63 33.35
CA ALA A 29 -12.65 6.27 32.07
C ALA A 29 -11.64 5.76 31.03
N ALA A 30 -12.10 4.92 30.09
CA ALA A 30 -11.32 4.55 28.93
C ALA A 30 -11.00 5.85 28.16
N ALA A 31 -9.72 6.20 28.07
CA ALA A 31 -9.28 7.28 27.21
C ALA A 31 -9.80 7.01 25.78
N PRO A 32 -10.29 8.01 25.06
CA PRO A 32 -10.73 7.80 23.69
C PRO A 32 -9.54 7.29 22.88
N VAL A 33 -9.66 6.09 22.32
CA VAL A 33 -8.73 5.59 21.31
C VAL A 33 -8.90 6.51 20.11
N HIS A 34 -7.99 7.48 19.95
CA HIS A 34 -7.92 8.27 18.73
C HIS A 34 -7.70 7.28 17.59
N ALA A 35 -8.64 7.22 16.64
CA ALA A 35 -8.37 6.56 15.39
C ALA A 35 -7.14 7.24 14.78
N ALA A 36 -6.09 6.45 14.46
CA ALA A 36 -4.87 6.98 13.84
C ALA A 36 -5.26 7.78 12.60
N SER A 37 -4.77 9.00 12.50
CA SER A 37 -5.01 9.83 11.31
C SER A 37 -4.25 9.26 10.12
N LEU A 38 -4.67 9.57 8.89
CA LEU A 38 -3.90 9.17 7.71
C LEU A 38 -2.46 9.71 7.77
N ALA A 39 -2.25 10.89 8.36
CA ALA A 39 -0.93 11.48 8.51
C ALA A 39 0.01 10.62 9.37
N ASP A 40 -0.51 9.87 10.34
CA ASP A 40 0.29 8.99 11.21
C ASP A 40 0.83 7.76 10.46
N LEU A 41 0.35 7.48 9.25
CA LEU A 41 0.86 6.43 8.38
C LEU A 41 2.11 6.85 7.60
N GLY A 42 2.41 8.14 7.58
CA GLY A 42 3.57 8.72 6.90
C GLY A 42 4.89 8.30 7.53
N ASP A 43 5.97 8.50 6.76
CA ASP A 43 7.34 8.23 7.20
C ASP A 43 8.30 9.18 6.48
N GLU A 44 9.16 9.83 7.25
CA GLU A 44 10.21 10.71 6.74
C GLU A 44 11.55 9.96 6.60
N PHE A 45 11.57 8.66 6.90
CA PHE A 45 12.70 7.75 6.80
C PHE A 45 14.01 8.24 7.45
N ASN A 46 13.90 9.01 8.53
CA ASN A 46 15.01 9.54 9.32
C ASN A 46 15.36 8.67 10.55
N ASP A 47 14.69 7.53 10.72
CA ASP A 47 14.90 6.61 11.81
C ASP A 47 14.83 5.17 11.31
N ALA A 48 15.93 4.43 11.44
CA ALA A 48 16.01 3.03 11.04
C ALA A 48 14.92 2.16 11.68
N ALA A 49 14.45 2.50 12.88
CA ALA A 49 13.38 1.78 13.56
C ALA A 49 12.01 1.93 12.89
N SER A 50 11.81 2.96 12.07
CA SER A 50 10.54 3.21 11.39
C SER A 50 10.14 2.08 10.44
N LEU A 51 11.13 1.34 9.89
CA LEU A 51 10.89 0.19 9.02
C LEU A 51 10.02 -0.89 9.67
N ALA A 52 10.08 -1.04 11.00
CA ALA A 52 9.25 -2.01 11.73
C ALA A 52 7.74 -1.68 11.68
N SER A 53 7.39 -0.45 11.34
CA SER A 53 5.99 -0.02 11.18
C SER A 53 5.39 -0.37 9.82
N TRP A 54 6.20 -0.87 8.88
CA TRP A 54 5.80 -1.24 7.53
C TRP A 54 5.55 -2.74 7.41
N SER A 55 4.41 -3.11 6.81
CA SER A 55 4.17 -4.50 6.42
C SER A 55 4.95 -4.81 5.14
N ARG A 56 5.59 -5.97 5.12
CA ARG A 56 6.26 -6.50 3.93
C ARG A 56 5.39 -7.54 3.27
N PHE A 57 5.16 -7.39 1.97
CA PHE A 57 4.30 -8.29 1.22
C PHE A 57 4.75 -9.77 1.32
N ASN A 58 6.04 -10.01 1.17
CA ASN A 58 6.62 -11.35 1.25
C ASN A 58 6.38 -12.02 2.62
N GLU A 59 6.52 -11.27 3.72
CA GLU A 59 6.32 -11.79 5.08
C GLU A 59 4.84 -12.11 5.34
N VAL A 60 3.94 -11.18 4.99
CA VAL A 60 2.50 -11.34 5.24
C VAL A 60 1.90 -12.47 4.41
N TYR A 61 2.33 -12.62 3.16
CA TYR A 61 1.77 -13.62 2.24
C TYR A 61 2.62 -14.89 2.11
N GLY A 62 3.76 -14.97 2.80
CA GLY A 62 4.62 -16.16 2.85
C GLY A 62 5.43 -16.40 1.56
N TRP A 63 5.70 -15.36 0.77
CA TRP A 63 6.57 -15.43 -0.38
C TRP A 63 8.04 -15.26 -0.01
N PRO A 64 8.98 -15.74 -0.82
CA PRO A 64 10.39 -15.44 -0.64
C PRO A 64 10.66 -13.93 -0.71
N ASP A 65 11.59 -13.45 0.10
CA ASP A 65 12.02 -12.05 0.04
C ASP A 65 12.86 -11.79 -1.21
N LYS A 66 12.41 -10.87 -2.02
CA LYS A 66 13.10 -10.42 -3.25
C LYS A 66 13.79 -9.07 -3.08
N ALA A 67 13.90 -8.55 -1.86
CA ALA A 67 14.77 -7.44 -1.55
C ALA A 67 16.20 -7.95 -1.32
N ARG A 68 17.14 -7.51 -2.16
CA ARG A 68 18.58 -7.77 -1.94
C ARG A 68 19.08 -6.98 -0.74
N ARG A 69 18.60 -5.76 -0.63
CA ARG A 69 18.86 -4.85 0.49
C ARG A 69 17.66 -3.97 0.73
N LEU A 70 17.31 -3.82 1.99
CA LEU A 70 16.26 -2.93 2.45
C LEU A 70 16.68 -2.38 3.81
N ASP A 71 16.87 -1.08 3.88
CA ASP A 71 17.15 -0.38 5.13
C ASP A 71 16.62 1.06 5.10
N VAL A 72 16.61 1.70 6.26
CA VAL A 72 16.24 3.10 6.44
C VAL A 72 17.38 3.80 7.16
N ASP A 73 17.72 5.01 6.73
CA ASP A 73 18.73 5.90 7.34
C ASP A 73 20.11 5.23 7.56
N THR A 74 20.41 4.19 6.80
CA THR A 74 21.66 3.42 6.97
C THR A 74 22.54 3.49 5.74
N THR A 75 22.05 3.01 4.59
CA THR A 75 22.81 3.07 3.31
C THR A 75 22.77 4.47 2.74
N THR A 76 21.62 5.11 2.78
CA THR A 76 21.42 6.51 2.39
C THR A 76 20.85 7.25 3.59
N PRO A 77 21.61 8.16 4.22
CA PRO A 77 21.11 8.95 5.35
C PRO A 77 19.83 9.70 5.00
N GLY A 78 18.83 9.63 5.89
CA GLY A 78 17.54 10.30 5.72
C GLY A 78 16.66 9.70 4.62
N ALA A 79 16.86 8.45 4.24
CA ALA A 79 16.04 7.81 3.21
C ALA A 79 15.85 6.31 3.44
N LEU A 80 14.74 5.79 2.92
CA LEU A 80 14.61 4.36 2.69
C LEU A 80 15.44 3.99 1.45
N TYR A 81 16.20 2.91 1.57
CA TYR A 81 16.97 2.28 0.50
C TYR A 81 16.41 0.90 0.20
N LEU A 82 16.08 0.65 -1.06
CA LEU A 82 15.58 -0.66 -1.51
C LEU A 82 16.26 -1.05 -2.83
N GLU A 83 17.03 -2.15 -2.79
CA GLU A 83 17.63 -2.80 -3.95
C GLU A 83 16.93 -4.14 -4.17
N PRO A 84 16.17 -4.33 -5.28
CA PRO A 84 15.52 -5.60 -5.56
C PRO A 84 16.47 -6.62 -6.21
N TYR A 85 16.20 -7.92 -6.01
CA TYR A 85 16.62 -8.94 -6.95
C TYR A 85 15.81 -8.83 -8.24
N ASP A 86 16.25 -9.50 -9.32
CA ASP A 86 15.48 -9.60 -10.56
C ASP A 86 14.08 -10.14 -10.26
N SER A 87 13.09 -9.30 -10.48
CA SER A 87 11.70 -9.56 -10.16
C SER A 87 10.80 -8.54 -10.86
N ALA A 88 9.54 -8.89 -11.06
CA ALA A 88 8.57 -8.05 -11.75
C ALA A 88 7.33 -7.81 -10.90
N TRP A 89 6.68 -6.66 -11.12
CA TRP A 89 5.33 -6.42 -10.65
C TRP A 89 4.41 -6.25 -11.87
N VAL A 90 3.92 -7.39 -12.36
CA VAL A 90 3.03 -7.47 -13.53
C VAL A 90 2.19 -8.74 -13.45
N ARG A 91 0.91 -8.66 -13.80
CA ARG A 91 -0.02 -9.79 -13.72
C ARG A 91 -0.01 -10.43 -12.33
N ASP A 92 0.38 -11.71 -12.23
CA ASP A 92 0.52 -12.47 -10.98
C ASP A 92 1.95 -12.45 -10.41
N LEU A 93 2.90 -11.76 -11.05
CA LEU A 93 4.28 -11.68 -10.56
C LEU A 93 4.41 -10.64 -9.44
N HIS A 94 5.29 -10.96 -8.48
CA HIS A 94 5.55 -10.14 -7.31
C HIS A 94 7.03 -9.76 -7.20
N ALA A 95 7.27 -8.53 -6.76
CA ALA A 95 8.55 -7.95 -6.40
C ALA A 95 8.47 -7.38 -4.97
N PRO A 96 9.54 -6.80 -4.40
CA PRO A 96 9.47 -6.16 -3.08
C PRO A 96 8.36 -5.09 -3.00
N TYR A 97 7.58 -5.18 -1.93
CA TYR A 97 6.50 -4.24 -1.65
C TYR A 97 6.33 -4.02 -0.14
N LEU A 98 6.44 -2.76 0.27
CA LEU A 98 6.18 -2.30 1.63
C LEU A 98 4.89 -1.50 1.63
N TYR A 99 4.01 -1.73 2.61
CA TYR A 99 2.73 -1.05 2.64
C TYR A 99 2.18 -0.78 4.04
N LYS A 100 1.27 0.17 4.09
CA LYS A 100 0.31 0.38 5.18
C LYS A 100 -1.07 -0.06 4.73
N THR A 101 -1.93 -0.51 5.65
CA THR A 101 -3.34 -0.72 5.38
C THR A 101 -4.07 0.61 5.53
N VAL A 102 -4.67 1.08 4.46
CA VAL A 102 -5.35 2.38 4.38
C VAL A 102 -6.83 2.15 4.14
N ALA A 103 -7.68 2.72 4.99
CA ALA A 103 -9.13 2.65 4.87
C ALA A 103 -9.69 3.93 4.22
N GLY A 104 -10.68 3.76 3.34
CA GLY A 104 -11.38 4.89 2.71
C GLY A 104 -10.57 5.58 1.61
N ASP A 105 -10.86 6.87 1.46
CA ASP A 105 -10.19 7.73 0.50
C ASP A 105 -8.84 8.19 1.03
N PHE A 106 -7.89 8.47 0.15
CA PHE A 106 -6.55 8.93 0.52
C PHE A 106 -5.89 9.76 -0.58
N ASP A 107 -4.96 10.58 -0.17
CA ASP A 107 -3.97 11.29 -0.99
C ASP A 107 -2.58 10.89 -0.48
N VAL A 108 -1.93 9.94 -1.15
CA VAL A 108 -0.57 9.52 -0.80
C VAL A 108 0.44 10.16 -1.75
N ARG A 109 1.50 10.71 -1.18
CA ARG A 109 2.62 11.33 -1.89
C ARG A 109 3.93 10.76 -1.40
N ALA A 110 4.87 10.56 -2.30
CA ALA A 110 6.22 10.14 -1.95
C ALA A 110 7.24 10.88 -2.82
N ARG A 111 8.34 11.29 -2.20
CA ARG A 111 9.51 11.80 -2.92
C ARG A 111 10.48 10.65 -3.10
N VAL A 112 10.68 10.28 -4.36
CA VAL A 112 11.41 9.07 -4.72
C VAL A 112 12.52 9.38 -5.73
N ARG A 113 13.56 8.54 -5.74
CA ARG A 113 14.59 8.52 -6.77
C ARG A 113 14.88 7.08 -7.16
N VAL A 114 14.84 6.80 -8.46
CA VAL A 114 15.27 5.52 -9.01
C VAL A 114 16.57 5.75 -9.76
N ARG A 115 17.62 5.02 -9.37
CA ARG A 115 18.95 5.14 -9.96
C ARG A 115 19.61 3.78 -10.15
N GLY A 116 20.68 3.76 -10.94
CA GLY A 116 21.59 2.63 -10.98
C GLY A 116 22.55 2.63 -9.78
N LYS A 117 23.32 1.57 -9.63
CA LYS A 117 24.33 1.47 -8.56
C LYS A 117 25.41 2.53 -8.66
N HIS A 118 25.79 2.88 -9.89
CA HIS A 118 26.86 3.81 -10.18
C HIS A 118 26.47 4.91 -11.18
N THR A 119 25.19 4.94 -11.59
CA THR A 119 24.66 5.83 -12.61
C THR A 119 23.42 6.56 -12.12
N PRO A 120 23.15 7.80 -12.62
CA PRO A 120 21.96 8.57 -12.21
C PRO A 120 20.61 7.90 -12.54
N ALA A 121 20.60 6.98 -13.50
CA ALA A 121 19.44 6.16 -13.84
C ALA A 121 19.89 4.70 -13.99
N PRO A 122 19.01 3.71 -13.80
CA PRO A 122 19.33 2.31 -14.05
C PRO A 122 19.81 2.06 -15.48
N THR A 123 20.70 1.10 -15.63
CA THR A 123 21.09 0.59 -16.96
C THR A 123 20.20 -0.58 -17.40
N ASP A 124 19.53 -1.20 -16.46
CA ASP A 124 18.54 -2.24 -16.72
C ASP A 124 17.24 -1.64 -17.26
N THR A 125 16.57 -2.35 -18.17
CA THR A 125 15.22 -2.05 -18.60
C THR A 125 14.20 -2.57 -17.59
N TRP A 126 12.98 -2.02 -17.59
CA TRP A 126 11.93 -2.34 -16.63
C TRP A 126 12.39 -2.25 -15.17
N ALA A 127 13.23 -1.27 -14.89
CA ALA A 127 13.80 -0.97 -13.58
C ALA A 127 13.11 0.28 -13.02
N LEU A 128 12.03 0.06 -12.25
CA LEU A 128 11.14 1.12 -11.80
C LEU A 128 10.75 0.93 -10.33
N GLY A 129 10.43 2.05 -9.67
CA GLY A 129 9.94 2.06 -8.30
C GLY A 129 9.03 3.25 -8.03
N GLY A 130 8.17 3.14 -7.01
CA GLY A 130 7.23 4.19 -6.66
C GLY A 130 6.07 3.72 -5.80
N LEU A 131 4.88 4.29 -6.03
CA LEU A 131 3.67 4.07 -5.24
C LEU A 131 2.78 2.99 -5.86
N LEU A 132 2.31 2.06 -5.02
CA LEU A 132 1.37 1.02 -5.40
C LEU A 132 0.20 0.97 -4.41
N ALA A 133 -1.02 0.82 -4.93
CA ALA A 133 -2.23 0.50 -4.18
C ALA A 133 -2.77 -0.86 -4.62
N ARG A 134 -2.76 -1.84 -3.69
CA ARG A 134 -3.18 -3.22 -3.94
C ARG A 134 -4.44 -3.55 -3.16
N PHE A 135 -5.35 -4.30 -3.76
CA PHE A 135 -6.49 -4.89 -3.07
C PHE A 135 -5.99 -6.05 -2.20
N PRO A 136 -6.30 -6.08 -0.90
CA PRO A 136 -5.89 -7.19 -0.05
C PRO A 136 -6.40 -8.51 -0.61
N GLY A 137 -5.51 -9.47 -0.80
CA GLY A 137 -5.85 -10.83 -1.22
C GLY A 137 -5.91 -11.77 -0.01
N MET A 138 -6.72 -12.81 -0.10
CA MET A 138 -6.77 -13.90 0.91
C MET A 138 -5.78 -15.02 0.60
N HIS A 139 -5.16 -15.01 -0.59
CA HIS A 139 -4.26 -16.06 -1.04
C HIS A 139 -2.83 -15.78 -0.59
N THR A 140 -2.24 -16.76 0.06
CA THR A 140 -0.83 -16.79 0.46
C THR A 140 -0.04 -17.62 -0.55
N ALA A 141 1.28 -17.71 -0.39
CA ALA A 141 2.10 -18.60 -1.21
C ALA A 141 1.65 -20.07 -1.13
N ARG A 142 0.99 -20.49 -0.05
CA ARG A 142 0.46 -21.86 0.10
C ARG A 142 -0.89 -22.08 -0.56
N THR A 143 -1.70 -21.04 -0.67
CA THR A 143 -3.07 -21.08 -1.20
C THR A 143 -3.18 -20.29 -2.50
N TRP A 144 -2.05 -20.08 -3.17
CA TRP A 144 -1.99 -19.25 -4.36
C TRP A 144 -2.92 -19.78 -5.46
N GLU A 145 -3.64 -18.85 -6.06
CA GLU A 145 -4.47 -19.07 -7.24
C GLU A 145 -4.15 -18.00 -8.27
N PRO A 146 -4.09 -18.37 -9.55
CA PRO A 146 -3.87 -17.40 -10.61
C PRO A 146 -5.07 -16.46 -10.79
N ARG A 147 -4.80 -15.31 -11.41
CA ARG A 147 -5.82 -14.33 -11.79
C ARG A 147 -6.59 -13.72 -10.61
N ARG A 148 -5.90 -13.54 -9.47
CA ARG A 148 -6.47 -12.94 -8.26
C ARG A 148 -5.91 -11.56 -7.94
N GLU A 149 -4.87 -11.12 -8.63
CA GLU A 149 -4.24 -9.84 -8.36
C GLU A 149 -5.05 -8.67 -8.91
N ASN A 150 -5.25 -7.68 -8.05
CA ASN A 150 -5.93 -6.42 -8.34
C ASN A 150 -5.16 -5.28 -7.70
N TRP A 151 -4.61 -4.41 -8.52
CA TRP A 151 -3.79 -3.30 -8.05
C TRP A 151 -3.64 -2.22 -9.13
N MET A 152 -3.13 -1.06 -8.72
CA MET A 152 -2.69 0.00 -9.60
C MET A 152 -1.47 0.68 -9.00
N PHE A 153 -0.63 1.24 -9.87
CA PHE A 153 0.56 1.95 -9.42
C PHE A 153 0.93 3.15 -10.30
N ILE A 154 1.78 3.98 -9.75
CA ILE A 154 2.62 4.94 -10.47
C ILE A 154 4.06 4.74 -10.02
N THR A 155 4.95 4.51 -10.97
CA THR A 155 6.38 4.33 -10.75
C THR A 155 7.20 5.22 -11.66
N THR A 156 8.47 5.41 -11.33
CA THR A 156 9.46 6.09 -12.19
C THR A 156 10.69 5.21 -12.35
N GLY A 157 11.47 5.45 -13.38
CA GLY A 157 12.69 4.69 -13.70
C GLY A 157 12.83 4.44 -15.19
N ILE A 158 13.50 3.35 -15.54
CA ILE A 158 13.71 2.96 -16.94
C ILE A 158 12.63 1.96 -17.34
N GLY A 159 11.89 2.27 -18.41
CA GLY A 159 10.91 1.38 -19.01
C GLY A 159 11.52 0.43 -20.03
N GLU A 160 10.92 0.36 -21.21
CA GLU A 160 11.33 -0.55 -22.28
C GLU A 160 12.64 -0.11 -22.94
N GLN A 161 12.85 1.20 -23.09
CA GLN A 161 14.01 1.74 -23.80
C GLN A 161 15.13 2.12 -22.81
N PRO A 162 16.34 1.54 -22.96
CA PRO A 162 17.48 1.90 -22.12
C PRO A 162 17.79 3.40 -22.18
N GLY A 163 18.07 4.00 -21.02
CA GLY A 163 18.46 5.41 -20.91
C GLY A 163 17.30 6.42 -20.93
N GLU A 164 16.09 5.99 -21.23
CA GLU A 164 14.91 6.86 -21.21
C GLU A 164 14.17 6.76 -19.89
N VAL A 165 14.28 7.79 -19.04
CA VAL A 165 13.55 7.85 -17.78
C VAL A 165 12.07 8.14 -18.04
N MET A 166 11.22 7.32 -17.46
CA MET A 166 9.78 7.34 -17.65
C MET A 166 9.03 7.40 -16.33
N THR A 167 7.78 7.80 -16.37
CA THR A 167 6.77 7.30 -15.43
C THR A 167 6.03 6.14 -16.07
N GLU A 168 5.84 5.08 -15.32
CA GLU A 168 4.91 4.01 -15.68
C GLU A 168 3.69 4.09 -14.79
N THR A 169 2.51 4.05 -15.41
CA THR A 169 1.24 3.79 -14.72
C THR A 169 0.70 2.47 -15.19
N LYS A 170 0.26 1.63 -14.25
CA LYS A 170 -0.28 0.31 -14.57
C LYS A 170 -1.50 0.01 -13.72
N SER A 171 -2.49 -0.61 -14.33
CA SER A 171 -3.67 -1.12 -13.65
C SER A 171 -3.84 -2.60 -13.97
N THR A 172 -4.06 -3.38 -12.93
CA THR A 172 -4.27 -4.83 -13.04
C THR A 172 -5.62 -5.20 -12.47
N VAL A 173 -6.38 -5.94 -13.25
CA VAL A 173 -7.71 -6.47 -12.89
C VAL A 173 -7.68 -7.96 -13.09
N ASN A 174 -7.85 -8.73 -12.00
CA ASN A 174 -7.77 -10.19 -12.04
C ASN A 174 -6.53 -10.68 -12.82
N SER A 175 -5.39 -10.06 -12.47
CA SER A 175 -4.07 -10.30 -13.07
C SER A 175 -3.93 -9.96 -14.56
N ASP A 176 -4.91 -9.30 -15.15
CA ASP A 176 -4.75 -8.72 -16.48
C ASP A 176 -4.29 -7.28 -16.36
N SER A 177 -3.10 -7.00 -16.90
CA SER A 177 -2.39 -5.73 -16.72
C SER A 177 -2.42 -4.88 -17.98
N SER A 178 -2.73 -3.60 -17.81
CA SER A 178 -2.56 -2.56 -18.83
C SER A 178 -1.62 -1.48 -18.30
N LEU A 179 -0.74 -0.95 -19.15
CA LEU A 179 0.26 0.04 -18.77
C LEU A 179 0.33 1.20 -19.74
N LYS A 180 0.86 2.32 -19.24
CA LYS A 180 1.25 3.49 -20.05
C LYS A 180 2.62 3.95 -19.59
N LEU A 181 3.52 4.16 -20.54
CA LEU A 181 4.83 4.77 -20.34
C LEU A 181 4.80 6.21 -20.86
N ARG A 182 5.37 7.13 -20.11
CA ARG A 182 5.49 8.54 -20.51
C ARG A 182 6.84 9.09 -20.09
N PRO A 183 7.57 9.78 -20.96
CA PRO A 183 8.85 10.41 -20.62
C PRO A 183 8.74 11.29 -19.37
N PHE A 184 9.79 11.24 -18.54
CA PHE A 184 9.83 12.01 -17.30
C PHE A 184 11.26 12.41 -16.92
N ALA A 185 11.38 13.17 -15.82
CA ALA A 185 12.65 13.62 -15.31
C ALA A 185 13.42 12.52 -14.57
N SER A 186 14.74 12.55 -14.63
CA SER A 186 15.64 11.76 -13.79
C SER A 186 15.89 12.46 -12.45
N GLY A 187 16.44 11.74 -11.48
CA GLY A 187 16.74 12.25 -10.15
C GLY A 187 15.55 12.12 -9.21
N TRP A 188 15.45 13.03 -8.22
CA TRP A 188 14.34 13.07 -7.31
C TRP A 188 13.07 13.54 -8.02
N VAL A 189 11.97 12.87 -7.74
CA VAL A 189 10.64 13.23 -8.25
C VAL A 189 9.62 13.00 -7.16
N GLU A 190 8.49 13.67 -7.26
CA GLU A 190 7.35 13.38 -6.42
C GLU A 190 6.28 12.62 -7.21
N LEU A 191 5.84 11.51 -6.64
CA LEU A 191 4.72 10.72 -7.12
C LEU A 191 3.53 10.91 -6.17
N ARG A 192 2.33 10.96 -6.74
CA ARG A 192 1.09 11.12 -5.98
C ARG A 192 0.03 10.15 -6.51
N LEU A 193 -0.64 9.44 -5.59
CA LEU A 193 -1.77 8.58 -5.92
C LEU A 193 -2.94 8.98 -5.03
N VAL A 194 -4.02 9.45 -5.63
CA VAL A 194 -5.22 9.93 -4.93
C VAL A 194 -6.36 8.96 -5.17
N ARG A 195 -7.04 8.54 -4.11
CA ARG A 195 -8.30 7.80 -4.16
C ARG A 195 -9.44 8.70 -3.71
N VAL A 196 -10.50 8.76 -4.51
CA VAL A 196 -11.80 9.34 -4.14
C VAL A 196 -12.89 8.36 -4.60
N GLY A 197 -13.44 7.59 -3.67
CA GLY A 197 -14.39 6.52 -3.97
C GLY A 197 -13.80 5.46 -4.90
N SER A 198 -14.34 5.35 -6.11
CA SER A 198 -13.89 4.44 -7.15
C SER A 198 -12.83 5.04 -8.10
N ALA A 199 -12.55 6.35 -7.97
CA ALA A 199 -11.56 7.04 -8.77
C ALA A 199 -10.17 6.96 -8.15
N PHE A 200 -9.16 6.65 -8.98
CA PHE A 200 -7.75 6.70 -8.59
C PHE A 200 -7.00 7.53 -9.62
N ILE A 201 -6.30 8.54 -9.14
CA ILE A 201 -5.58 9.48 -10.00
C ILE A 201 -4.10 9.40 -9.70
N ALA A 202 -3.32 9.11 -10.73
CA ALA A 202 -1.87 9.04 -10.67
C ALA A 202 -1.25 10.33 -11.20
N LEU A 203 -0.40 10.97 -10.41
CA LEU A 203 0.25 12.24 -10.74
C LEU A 203 1.75 12.17 -10.44
N ALA A 204 2.52 12.97 -11.16
CA ALA A 204 3.95 13.14 -10.91
C ALA A 204 4.36 14.59 -11.12
N ARG A 205 5.40 15.02 -10.40
CA ARG A 205 6.13 16.26 -10.66
C ARG A 205 7.63 16.06 -10.45
N ALA A 206 8.46 16.78 -11.20
CA ALA A 206 9.88 16.76 -10.98
C ALA A 206 10.25 17.55 -9.73
N ASP A 207 11.41 17.28 -9.17
CA ASP A 207 11.91 17.99 -7.99
C ASP A 207 12.02 19.50 -8.27
N GLY A 208 11.50 20.31 -7.33
CA GLY A 208 11.44 21.77 -7.49
C GLY A 208 10.33 22.30 -8.37
N GLU A 209 9.55 21.45 -9.05
CA GLU A 209 8.33 21.89 -9.76
C GLU A 209 7.16 22.07 -8.78
N THR A 210 6.32 23.05 -9.05
CA THR A 210 5.08 23.30 -8.27
C THR A 210 3.88 22.59 -8.89
N GLU A 211 3.90 22.38 -10.20
CA GLU A 211 2.78 21.86 -10.97
C GLU A 211 2.80 20.35 -11.09
N TRP A 212 1.71 19.71 -10.68
CA TRP A 212 1.49 18.29 -10.91
C TRP A 212 1.13 18.02 -12.37
N ARG A 213 1.56 16.87 -12.88
CA ARG A 213 1.16 16.35 -14.20
C ARG A 213 0.31 15.10 -13.99
N VAL A 214 -0.89 15.08 -14.57
CA VAL A 214 -1.74 13.88 -14.57
C VAL A 214 -1.06 12.82 -15.44
N ARG A 215 -0.82 11.65 -14.85
CA ARG A 215 -0.19 10.53 -15.56
C ARG A 215 -1.19 9.47 -15.95
N ASP A 216 -2.21 9.23 -15.10
CA ASP A 216 -3.32 8.34 -15.43
C ASP A 216 -4.54 8.57 -14.53
N ARG A 217 -5.66 7.98 -14.94
CA ARG A 217 -6.92 7.95 -14.21
C ARG A 217 -7.46 6.53 -14.28
N PHE A 218 -7.72 5.92 -13.11
CA PHE A 218 -8.26 4.57 -13.03
C PHE A 218 -9.64 4.61 -12.39
N HIS A 219 -10.58 3.89 -12.97
CA HIS A 219 -11.91 3.70 -12.40
C HIS A 219 -12.05 2.27 -11.90
N ARG A 220 -12.18 2.08 -10.58
CA ARG A 220 -12.21 0.78 -9.91
C ARG A 220 -13.46 0.65 -9.06
N MET A 221 -14.60 0.37 -9.70
CA MET A 221 -15.93 0.31 -9.04
C MET A 221 -15.97 -0.66 -7.86
N LEU A 222 -15.23 -1.75 -7.92
CA LEU A 222 -15.21 -2.79 -6.89
C LEU A 222 -14.00 -2.66 -5.94
N ALA A 223 -13.39 -1.47 -5.84
CA ALA A 223 -12.31 -1.26 -4.90
C ALA A 223 -12.81 -1.45 -3.46
N PRO A 224 -12.16 -2.33 -2.66
CA PRO A 224 -12.56 -2.56 -1.28
C PRO A 224 -12.34 -1.32 -0.42
N ALA A 225 -13.02 -1.28 0.74
CA ALA A 225 -12.89 -0.17 1.69
C ALA A 225 -11.45 0.01 2.19
N GLN A 226 -10.70 -1.08 2.33
CA GLN A 226 -9.29 -1.06 2.74
C GLN A 226 -8.39 -1.49 1.59
N LEU A 227 -7.28 -0.79 1.45
CA LEU A 227 -6.22 -1.09 0.49
C LEU A 227 -4.86 -1.20 1.18
N GLN A 228 -3.98 -1.94 0.58
CA GLN A 228 -2.55 -1.92 0.88
C GLN A 228 -1.95 -0.81 0.02
N VAL A 229 -1.36 0.22 0.64
CA VAL A 229 -0.80 1.38 -0.07
C VAL A 229 0.63 1.62 0.39
N GLY A 230 1.55 1.73 -0.55
CA GLY A 230 2.96 1.91 -0.19
C GLY A 230 3.91 1.86 -1.37
N LEU A 231 5.11 1.34 -1.12
CA LEU A 231 6.29 1.46 -1.97
C LEU A 231 6.63 0.13 -2.65
N VAL A 232 6.80 0.16 -3.94
CA VAL A 232 7.18 -0.98 -4.78
C VAL A 232 8.47 -0.70 -5.53
N ALA A 233 9.32 -1.72 -5.68
CA ALA A 233 10.51 -1.66 -6.53
C ALA A 233 10.67 -2.97 -7.30
N TYR A 234 11.02 -2.89 -8.58
CA TYR A 234 11.23 -4.06 -9.41
C TYR A 234 12.21 -3.78 -10.55
N THR A 235 12.87 -4.83 -11.00
CA THR A 235 13.75 -4.82 -12.17
C THR A 235 13.70 -6.18 -12.86
N THR A 236 13.52 -6.21 -14.18
CA THR A 236 13.34 -7.46 -14.92
C THR A 236 14.18 -7.52 -16.19
N SER A 237 15.40 -7.01 -16.14
CA SER A 237 16.26 -6.84 -17.31
C SER A 237 16.45 -8.10 -18.16
N LYS A 238 16.28 -9.28 -17.58
CA LYS A 238 16.64 -10.56 -18.22
C LYS A 238 15.48 -11.56 -18.35
N ALA A 239 14.35 -11.31 -17.67
CA ALA A 239 13.21 -12.24 -17.67
C ALA A 239 11.95 -11.57 -18.22
N ASN A 240 12.07 -10.68 -19.20
CA ASN A 240 10.94 -9.94 -19.76
C ASN A 240 9.97 -10.81 -20.59
N THR A 241 9.69 -11.99 -20.09
CA THR A 241 8.57 -12.78 -20.54
C THR A 241 7.44 -12.55 -19.55
N GLN A 242 6.33 -12.05 -20.03
CA GLN A 242 5.08 -12.02 -19.24
C GLN A 242 4.55 -13.48 -19.23
N PRO A 243 4.94 -14.29 -18.24
CA PRO A 243 4.60 -15.70 -18.25
C PRO A 243 3.12 -15.91 -18.04
N GLY A 244 2.62 -17.03 -18.54
CA GLY A 244 1.30 -17.51 -18.18
C GLY A 244 1.17 -17.78 -16.68
N PRO A 245 -0.06 -17.96 -16.18
CA PRO A 245 -0.30 -18.14 -14.74
C PRO A 245 0.47 -19.31 -14.12
N GLU A 246 0.64 -20.39 -14.84
CA GLU A 246 1.31 -21.61 -14.35
C GLU A 246 2.80 -21.36 -14.05
N ILE A 247 3.43 -20.49 -14.83
CA ILE A 247 4.84 -20.14 -14.66
C ILE A 247 5.00 -19.05 -13.59
N ALA A 248 3.98 -18.22 -13.39
CA ALA A 248 4.04 -17.14 -12.41
C ALA A 248 4.25 -17.65 -10.97
N ASP A 249 3.61 -18.74 -10.56
CA ASP A 249 3.83 -19.34 -9.24
C ASP A 249 5.28 -19.82 -9.08
N ILE A 250 5.85 -20.47 -10.10
CA ILE A 250 7.23 -20.93 -10.09
C ILE A 250 8.20 -19.76 -9.93
N ILE A 251 8.02 -18.69 -10.71
CA ILE A 251 8.87 -17.49 -10.65
C ILE A 251 8.74 -16.78 -9.31
N ASN A 252 7.51 -16.69 -8.76
CA ASN A 252 7.30 -16.05 -7.49
C ASN A 252 8.00 -16.76 -6.33
N ARG A 253 8.20 -18.07 -6.42
CA ARG A 253 8.92 -18.89 -5.42
C ARG A 253 10.45 -18.83 -5.56
N GLN A 254 10.96 -18.21 -6.60
CA GLN A 254 12.39 -18.09 -6.85
C GLN A 254 12.92 -16.72 -6.41
N VAL A 255 14.15 -16.73 -5.89
CA VAL A 255 14.96 -15.53 -5.68
C VAL A 255 16.22 -15.66 -6.52
N PRO A 256 16.30 -14.97 -7.67
CA PRO A 256 17.41 -15.12 -8.60
C PRO A 256 18.67 -14.38 -8.13
N THR A 257 19.28 -14.83 -7.04
CA THR A 257 20.43 -14.20 -6.39
C THR A 257 21.66 -14.10 -7.27
N HIS A 258 21.76 -14.94 -8.30
CA HIS A 258 22.88 -15.00 -9.25
C HIS A 258 22.77 -13.98 -10.39
N LEU A 259 21.59 -13.37 -10.58
CA LEU A 259 21.40 -12.38 -11.63
C LEU A 259 21.83 -11.00 -11.11
N PRO A 260 22.71 -10.29 -11.85
CA PRO A 260 23.01 -8.91 -11.52
C PRO A 260 21.79 -8.04 -11.83
N THR A 261 21.57 -7.06 -10.97
CA THR A 261 20.56 -6.01 -11.17
C THR A 261 21.23 -4.65 -10.97
N ASP A 262 20.78 -3.65 -11.71
CA ASP A 262 21.26 -2.27 -11.61
C ASP A 262 20.07 -1.32 -11.37
N MET A 263 19.44 -1.50 -10.21
CA MET A 263 18.30 -0.68 -9.79
C MET A 263 18.31 -0.48 -8.28
N ILE A 264 18.18 0.77 -7.87
CA ILE A 264 17.99 1.19 -6.48
C ILE A 264 16.81 2.16 -6.44
N LEU A 265 15.87 1.90 -5.56
CA LEU A 265 14.85 2.87 -5.15
C LEU A 265 15.30 3.52 -3.84
N GLU A 266 15.35 4.84 -3.83
CA GLU A 266 15.49 5.65 -2.62
C GLU A 266 14.22 6.47 -2.42
N VAL A 267 13.77 6.55 -1.16
CA VAL A 267 12.58 7.33 -0.80
C VAL A 267 12.93 8.25 0.36
N ASP A 268 12.82 9.54 0.14
CA ASP A 268 13.08 10.59 1.12
C ASP A 268 11.93 10.64 2.16
N TRP A 269 10.70 10.61 1.67
CA TRP A 269 9.52 10.56 2.52
C TRP A 269 8.32 9.96 1.78
N ILE A 270 7.35 9.47 2.57
CA ILE A 270 6.00 9.14 2.13
C ILE A 270 4.99 9.73 3.10
N ARG A 271 3.97 10.41 2.59
CA ARG A 271 2.97 11.12 3.39
C ARG A 271 1.57 10.76 2.93
N PHE A 272 0.68 10.57 3.90
CA PHE A 272 -0.72 10.26 3.66
C PHE A 272 -1.58 11.38 4.19
N ALA A 273 -2.62 11.73 3.46
CA ALA A 273 -3.58 12.76 3.85
C ALA A 273 -4.99 12.40 3.36
N GLU A 274 -5.99 13.04 3.95
CA GLU A 274 -7.34 13.04 3.37
C GLU A 274 -7.32 13.84 2.06
N PRO A 275 -7.97 13.33 1.00
CA PRO A 275 -8.10 14.11 -0.23
C PRO A 275 -8.98 15.34 0.03
N LYS A 276 -8.50 16.52 -0.37
CA LYS A 276 -9.23 17.79 -0.18
C LYS A 276 -10.32 18.03 -1.23
N VAL A 277 -10.84 16.98 -1.82
CA VAL A 277 -11.87 17.07 -2.85
C VAL A 277 -13.24 17.03 -2.21
N SER A 278 -13.94 18.16 -2.22
CA SER A 278 -15.37 18.20 -1.95
C SER A 278 -16.11 17.62 -3.16
N TYR A 279 -16.38 16.34 -3.12
CA TYR A 279 -17.02 15.67 -4.22
C TYR A 279 -18.45 15.32 -3.85
N PRO A 280 -19.48 15.72 -4.64
CA PRO A 280 -20.83 15.27 -4.39
C PRO A 280 -20.87 13.76 -4.59
N LYS A 281 -21.10 13.02 -3.49
CA LYS A 281 -21.37 11.58 -3.59
C LYS A 281 -22.70 11.39 -4.33
N ASP A 282 -22.70 10.53 -5.33
CA ASP A 282 -23.94 10.04 -5.89
C ASP A 282 -24.69 9.26 -4.79
N TRP A 283 -25.73 9.88 -4.26
CA TRP A 283 -26.51 9.30 -3.16
C TRP A 283 -27.24 8.01 -3.58
N TYR A 284 -27.51 7.84 -4.88
CA TYR A 284 -28.21 6.68 -5.40
C TYR A 284 -27.31 5.44 -5.53
N THR A 285 -26.11 5.60 -6.05
CA THR A 285 -25.16 4.51 -6.23
C THR A 285 -24.14 4.40 -5.09
N GLY A 286 -24.05 5.41 -4.23
CA GLY A 286 -23.00 5.51 -3.21
C GLY A 286 -21.61 5.78 -3.81
N VAL A 287 -21.53 5.95 -5.12
CA VAL A 287 -20.30 6.23 -5.86
C VAL A 287 -20.17 7.74 -5.97
N SER A 288 -18.97 8.28 -5.79
CA SER A 288 -18.69 9.67 -6.12
C SER A 288 -18.87 9.83 -7.61
N ALA A 289 -19.77 10.75 -8.04
CA ALA A 289 -19.99 11.07 -9.45
C ALA A 289 -18.64 11.47 -10.08
N ASN A 290 -18.27 10.88 -11.21
CA ASN A 290 -16.86 10.67 -11.49
C ASN A 290 -16.29 11.66 -12.49
N GLN A 291 -16.33 12.97 -12.18
CA GLN A 291 -15.53 13.95 -12.91
C GLN A 291 -14.03 13.62 -12.90
N LEU A 292 -13.55 13.00 -11.80
CA LEU A 292 -12.11 12.66 -11.65
C LEU A 292 -11.64 11.61 -12.66
N THR A 293 -12.53 10.70 -13.10
CA THR A 293 -12.21 9.67 -14.10
C THR A 293 -12.87 9.91 -15.45
N ASP A 294 -13.70 10.93 -15.56
CA ASP A 294 -14.28 11.33 -16.83
C ASP A 294 -13.18 11.84 -17.78
N SER A 295 -13.05 11.19 -18.93
CA SER A 295 -12.06 11.55 -19.94
C SER A 295 -12.31 12.93 -20.57
N SER A 296 -13.52 13.46 -20.48
CA SER A 296 -13.87 14.81 -20.94
C SER A 296 -13.42 15.92 -19.99
N THR A 297 -13.16 15.59 -18.71
CA THR A 297 -12.62 16.56 -17.74
C THR A 297 -11.15 16.84 -18.08
N ALA A 298 -10.85 18.09 -18.43
CA ALA A 298 -9.49 18.51 -18.74
C ALA A 298 -8.54 18.32 -17.54
N ASP A 299 -7.26 18.04 -17.79
CA ASP A 299 -6.27 17.85 -16.73
C ASP A 299 -6.14 19.08 -15.83
N ALA A 300 -6.24 20.30 -16.38
CA ALA A 300 -6.22 21.53 -15.59
C ALA A 300 -7.37 21.60 -14.57
N GLU A 301 -8.57 21.21 -14.98
CA GLU A 301 -9.74 21.16 -14.08
C GLU A 301 -9.56 20.05 -13.02
N LEU A 302 -9.06 18.89 -13.41
CA LEU A 302 -8.76 17.81 -12.50
C LEU A 302 -7.73 18.24 -11.42
N LEU A 303 -6.67 18.92 -11.82
CA LEU A 303 -5.66 19.46 -10.90
C LEU A 303 -6.26 20.50 -9.96
N ARG A 304 -7.13 21.36 -10.47
CA ARG A 304 -7.87 22.32 -9.63
C ARG A 304 -8.74 21.63 -8.58
N LEU A 305 -9.43 20.54 -8.96
CA LEU A 305 -10.25 19.74 -8.05
C LEU A 305 -9.43 19.02 -6.97
N LEU A 306 -8.25 18.50 -7.32
CA LEU A 306 -7.39 17.74 -6.41
C LEU A 306 -6.54 18.64 -5.49
N GLY A 307 -6.40 19.91 -5.84
CA GLY A 307 -5.55 20.85 -5.12
C GLY A 307 -4.05 20.54 -5.21
N PRO A 308 -3.21 21.40 -4.63
CA PRO A 308 -1.76 21.32 -4.70
C PRO A 308 -1.17 20.12 -3.98
#